data_b022e538a9b054554818a3b06966c7ee
#
_entry.id   b022e538a9b054554818a3b06966c7ee
#
_cell.length_a   1.000
_cell.length_b   1.000
_cell.length_c   1.000
_cell.angle_alpha   90.00
_cell.angle_beta   90.00
_cell.angle_gamma   90.00
#
_symmetry.space_group_name_H-M   'P 1'
#
loop_
_entity.id
_entity.type
_entity.pdbx_description
1 polymer ?
#
loop_
_entity_poly.entity_id
_entity_poly.type
_entity_poly.pdbx_seq_one_letter_code
_entity_poly.pdbx_strand_id
1 'polypeptide(L)' 'VGVQKAIDLIGTGNSIQDAVTEALDRARLSLEGITSFEVQRISGVVDGSTAGYEVQLRIWFTLLERMHG' A
#
# COMPACT_ATOMS: atom_id res chain seq x y z
N VAL A 1 12.11 -16.74 -13.14
CA VAL A 1 11.56 -17.15 -11.86
C VAL A 1 11.18 -15.91 -11.07
N GLY A 2 9.97 -15.88 -10.57
CA GLY A 2 9.49 -14.78 -9.76
C GLY A 2 9.50 -15.12 -8.29
N VAL A 3 9.80 -14.12 -7.49
CA VAL A 3 9.75 -14.23 -6.04
C VAL A 3 8.72 -13.23 -5.55
N GLN A 4 7.82 -13.68 -4.70
CA GLN A 4 6.86 -12.77 -4.09
C GLN A 4 7.44 -12.14 -2.85
N LYS A 5 7.28 -10.84 -2.75
CA LYS A 5 7.68 -10.07 -1.59
C LYS A 5 6.51 -9.20 -1.13
N ALA A 6 6.61 -8.74 0.09
CA ALA A 6 5.62 -7.83 0.64
C ALA A 6 6.31 -6.65 1.32
N ILE A 7 5.69 -5.49 1.20
CA ILE A 7 6.11 -4.30 1.95
C ILE A 7 4.87 -3.71 2.64
N ASP A 8 5.11 -3.02 3.72
CA ASP A 8 4.05 -2.32 4.44
C ASP A 8 4.16 -0.82 4.18
N LEU A 9 3.04 -0.21 3.85
CA LEU A 9 2.94 1.23 3.63
C LEU A 9 1.76 1.78 4.41
N ILE A 10 1.87 3.04 4.77
CA ILE A 10 0.78 3.75 5.41
C ILE A 10 0.27 4.81 4.45
N GLY A 11 -1.02 4.74 4.16
CA GLY A 11 -1.71 5.75 3.36
C GLY A 11 -2.64 6.57 4.23
N THR A 12 -2.85 7.81 3.84
CA THR A 12 -3.75 8.71 4.54
C THR A 12 -4.75 9.32 3.57
N GLY A 13 -5.89 9.67 4.07
CA GLY A 13 -6.93 10.28 3.23
C GLY A 13 -8.16 10.67 4.03
N ASN A 14 -9.11 11.27 3.34
CA ASN A 14 -10.37 11.69 3.93
C ASN A 14 -11.37 10.54 4.07
N SER A 15 -11.08 9.43 3.45
CA SER A 15 -11.85 8.19 3.57
C SER A 15 -10.90 7.02 3.57
N ILE A 16 -11.41 5.85 3.97
CA ILE A 16 -10.61 4.62 3.95
C ILE A 16 -10.17 4.33 2.51
N GLN A 17 -11.09 4.46 1.57
CA GLN A 17 -10.77 4.21 0.16
C GLN A 17 -9.69 5.16 -0.35
N ASP A 18 -9.76 6.44 0.00
CA ASP A 18 -8.75 7.41 -0.41
C ASP A 18 -7.38 7.05 0.18
N ALA A 19 -7.35 6.63 1.44
CA ALA A 19 -6.11 6.22 2.09
C ALA A 19 -5.49 5.00 1.41
N VAL A 20 -6.30 4.01 1.04
CA VAL A 20 -5.84 2.83 0.32
C VAL A 20 -5.29 3.22 -1.04
N THR A 21 -6.03 4.05 -1.77
CA THR A 21 -5.62 4.50 -3.11
C THR A 21 -4.30 5.28 -3.05
N GLU A 22 -4.14 6.15 -2.06
CA GLU A 22 -2.91 6.89 -1.88
C GLU A 22 -1.71 5.96 -1.70
N ALA A 23 -1.85 4.97 -0.81
CA ALA A 23 -0.77 4.03 -0.55
C ALA A 23 -0.42 3.23 -1.81
N LEU A 24 -1.43 2.76 -2.54
CA LEU A 24 -1.20 2.01 -3.77
C LEU A 24 -0.54 2.86 -4.85
N ASP A 25 -0.97 4.12 -4.99
CA ASP A 25 -0.37 5.00 -5.99
C ASP A 25 1.11 5.25 -5.69
N ARG A 26 1.45 5.44 -4.42
CA ARG A 26 2.85 5.60 -4.04
C ARG A 26 3.66 4.34 -4.28
N ALA A 27 3.08 3.18 -4.01
CA ALA A 27 3.75 1.91 -4.27
C ALA A 27 4.05 1.73 -5.75
N ARG A 28 3.12 2.14 -6.62
CA ARG A 28 3.28 2.01 -8.06
C ARG A 28 4.41 2.87 -8.63
N LEU A 29 4.82 3.91 -7.92
CA LEU A 29 5.93 4.74 -8.36
C LEU A 29 7.27 4.00 -8.32
N SER A 30 7.42 3.03 -7.44
CA SER A 30 8.69 2.34 -7.25
C SER A 30 8.60 0.83 -7.43
N LEU A 31 7.41 0.25 -7.49
CA LEU A 31 7.24 -1.18 -7.60
C LEU A 31 6.50 -1.54 -8.88
N GLU A 32 6.97 -2.60 -9.53
CA GLU A 32 6.27 -3.23 -10.63
C GLU A 32 5.75 -4.59 -10.18
N GLY A 33 4.72 -5.08 -10.85
CA GLY A 33 4.21 -6.40 -10.58
C GLY A 33 3.46 -6.53 -9.28
N ILE A 34 2.77 -5.47 -8.85
CA ILE A 34 1.90 -5.56 -7.68
C ILE A 34 0.77 -6.51 -7.99
N THR A 35 0.59 -7.53 -7.15
CA THR A 35 -0.41 -8.56 -7.35
C THR A 35 -1.59 -8.45 -6.42
N SER A 36 -1.37 -8.00 -5.19
CA SER A 36 -2.44 -7.91 -4.20
C SER A 36 -2.05 -6.99 -3.06
N PHE A 37 -3.01 -6.65 -2.26
CA PHE A 37 -2.77 -5.92 -1.02
C PHE A 37 -3.70 -6.44 0.06
N GLU A 38 -3.33 -6.16 1.29
CA GLU A 38 -4.07 -6.58 2.46
C GLU A 38 -4.11 -5.41 3.43
N VAL A 39 -5.28 -5.07 3.92
CA VAL A 39 -5.42 -4.02 4.93
C VAL A 39 -5.06 -4.63 6.28
N GLN A 40 -3.99 -4.14 6.89
CA GLN A 40 -3.51 -4.63 8.17
C GLN A 40 -4.15 -3.89 9.34
N ARG A 41 -4.37 -2.59 9.16
CA ARG A 41 -4.88 -1.76 10.23
C ARG A 41 -5.53 -0.51 9.65
N ILE A 42 -6.61 -0.11 10.27
CA ILE A 42 -7.30 1.15 9.97
C ILE A 42 -7.37 1.94 11.25
N SER A 43 -6.97 3.19 11.19
CA SER A 43 -7.15 4.11 12.31
C SER A 43 -7.66 5.44 11.77
N GLY A 44 -8.25 6.19 12.65
CA GLY A 44 -8.78 7.50 12.29
C GLY A 44 -8.36 8.54 13.30
N VAL A 45 -8.28 9.76 12.83
CA VAL A 45 -8.00 10.91 13.67
C VAL A 45 -9.23 11.80 13.64
N VAL A 46 -9.71 12.17 14.82
CA VAL A 46 -10.82 13.09 14.95
C VAL A 46 -10.27 14.42 15.46
N ASP A 47 -10.44 15.45 14.66
CA ASP A 47 -9.99 16.79 15.01
C ASP A 47 -11.13 17.74 14.71
N GLY A 48 -11.88 18.10 15.75
CA GLY A 48 -13.06 18.88 15.59
C GLY A 48 -14.13 18.12 14.83
N SER A 49 -14.55 18.64 13.69
CA SER A 49 -15.55 18.01 12.84
C SER A 49 -14.93 17.23 11.67
N THR A 50 -13.62 17.24 11.57
CA THR A 50 -12.93 16.61 10.44
C THR A 50 -12.34 15.29 10.87
N ALA A 51 -12.60 14.25 10.11
CA ALA A 51 -12.01 12.94 10.31
C ALA A 51 -10.96 12.68 9.23
N GLY A 52 -9.81 12.21 9.64
CA GLY A 52 -8.81 11.71 8.73
C GLY A 52 -8.63 10.22 8.98
N TYR A 53 -8.28 9.48 7.93
CA TYR A 53 -8.06 8.05 8.03
C TYR A 53 -6.62 7.71 7.70
N GLU A 54 -6.11 6.74 8.41
CA GLU A 54 -4.78 6.19 8.19
C GLU A 54 -4.93 4.69 8.04
N VAL A 55 -4.42 4.16 6.92
CA VAL A 55 -4.56 2.74 6.61
C VAL A 55 -3.17 2.17 6.42
N GLN A 56 -2.87 1.10 7.15
CA GLN A 56 -1.65 0.35 6.95
C GLN A 56 -1.94 -0.81 6.00
N LEU A 57 -1.24 -0.82 4.88
CA LEU A 57 -1.38 -1.84 3.86
C LEU A 57 -0.14 -2.70 3.78
N ARG A 58 -0.37 -3.99 3.60
CA ARG A 58 0.69 -4.90 3.16
C ARG A 58 0.48 -5.15 1.68
N ILE A 59 1.47 -4.78 0.89
CA ILE A 59 1.38 -4.87 -0.57
C ILE A 59 2.31 -5.97 -1.04
N TRP A 60 1.72 -6.91 -1.79
CA TRP A 60 2.44 -8.05 -2.35
C TRP A 60 2.81 -7.74 -3.78
N PHE A 61 4.03 -8.04 -4.14
CA PHE A 61 4.50 -7.85 -5.50
C PHE A 61 5.46 -8.95 -5.90
N THR A 62 5.62 -9.13 -7.20
CA THR A 62 6.52 -10.13 -7.76
C THR A 62 7.80 -9.46 -8.18
N LEU A 63 8.89 -9.93 -7.63
CA LEU A 63 10.23 -9.52 -8.02
C LEU A 63 10.77 -10.53 -9.01
N LEU A 64 11.04 -10.10 -10.23
CA LEU A 64 11.62 -10.95 -11.24
C LEU A 64 13.13 -10.90 -11.13
N GLU A 65 13.74 -12.04 -10.92
CA GLU A 65 15.18 -12.16 -10.94
C GLU A 65 15.64 -12.32 -12.37
N ARG A 66 16.56 -11.48 -12.78
CA ARG A 66 17.20 -11.61 -14.07
C ARG A 66 18.48 -12.41 -13.90
N MET A 67 18.54 -13.49 -14.61
CA MET A 67 19.77 -14.24 -14.73
C MET A 67 20.58 -13.60 -15.82
N HIS A 68 21.72 -13.06 -15.46
CA HIS A 68 22.68 -12.60 -16.43
C HIS A 68 23.69 -13.68 -16.64
N GLY A 69 23.67 -14.15 -17.81
CA GLY A 69 24.72 -15.08 -18.23
C GLY A 69 26.02 -14.37 -18.42
#